data_68ac54caf6d152a1e4d0acc47244f92a
#
_entry.id   68ac54caf6d152a1e4d0acc47244f92a
#
_cell.length_a   1.000
_cell.length_b   1.000
_cell.length_c   1.000
_cell.angle_alpha   90.00
_cell.angle_beta   90.00
_cell.angle_gamma   90.00
#
_symmetry.space_group_name_H-M   'P 1'
#
loop_
_entity.id
_entity.type
_entity.pdbx_description
1 polymer ?
#
loop_
_entity_poly.entity_id
_entity_poly.type
_entity_poly.pdbx_seq_one_letter_code
_entity_poly.pdbx_strand_id
1 'polypeptide(L)'
;HKMGIHGNATCVLNYDGATGWLVGEENKGLAAMFIMMNAARLGVGVQGLAQAEAAYQNAVAYAKDRRQGRALTGPADPEAKADPILVHPDVRRMLMDAKAFTEGMRALCLWGALLVDLSHKAPTAEEREEADALIGLMTPVIKGYGTDKGFDIAVTMQQVFGGHGYIEEWGMSQFVRDARIAQIYEGTNGVQAMDLCGRKLGHKGGAAVQAFFKMIGEDIAAAKGDETLGPLAERLEKTLNDQQAATMWFMQHAMANPNHLGAGAHHYMHIMGILTLGLMWLRMARVAAAKLAEGTDDKAFYEAKLVTARYYMERFLPDAGALRRKLEAGSE
;
A
#
# COMPACT_ATOMS: atom_id res chain seq x y z
N HIS A 1 -26.46 -12.48 -5.54
CA HIS A 1 -26.17 -12.01 -4.18
C HIS A 1 -24.66 -12.03 -3.93
N LYS A 2 -24.03 -10.85 -3.94
CA LYS A 2 -22.62 -10.68 -3.63
C LYS A 2 -22.42 -10.45 -2.14
N MET A 3 -21.21 -10.71 -1.63
CA MET A 3 -20.81 -10.45 -0.25
C MET A 3 -20.85 -8.94 0.12
N GLY A 4 -20.47 -8.08 -0.82
CA GLY A 4 -20.43 -6.63 -0.67
C GLY A 4 -20.69 -5.92 -2.01
N ILE A 5 -20.45 -4.61 -2.05
CA ILE A 5 -20.71 -3.73 -3.19
C ILE A 5 -22.08 -4.00 -3.85
N HIS A 6 -23.12 -4.13 -3.03
CA HIS A 6 -24.45 -4.54 -3.46
C HIS A 6 -25.10 -3.54 -4.44
N GLY A 7 -24.76 -2.27 -4.35
CA GLY A 7 -25.23 -1.22 -5.26
C GLY A 7 -24.60 -1.26 -6.66
N ASN A 8 -23.58 -2.09 -6.88
CA ASN A 8 -22.92 -2.24 -8.18
C ASN A 8 -23.50 -3.44 -8.93
N ALA A 9 -24.06 -3.20 -10.11
CA ALA A 9 -24.57 -4.25 -10.98
C ALA A 9 -23.41 -5.09 -11.57
N THR A 10 -23.53 -6.42 -11.47
CA THR A 10 -22.64 -7.37 -12.11
C THR A 10 -23.50 -8.27 -12.99
N CYS A 11 -23.41 -8.09 -14.32
CA CYS A 11 -24.34 -8.64 -15.27
C CYS A 11 -23.64 -9.57 -16.28
N VAL A 12 -24.38 -10.58 -16.76
CA VAL A 12 -24.11 -11.25 -18.02
C VAL A 12 -24.83 -10.47 -19.12
N LEU A 13 -24.08 -10.03 -20.13
CA LEU A 13 -24.64 -9.27 -21.24
C LEU A 13 -24.97 -10.22 -22.39
N ASN A 14 -26.21 -10.14 -22.93
CA ASN A 14 -26.63 -10.82 -24.13
C ASN A 14 -26.81 -9.80 -25.26
N TYR A 15 -26.27 -10.12 -26.43
CA TYR A 15 -26.28 -9.24 -27.61
C TYR A 15 -27.11 -9.87 -28.73
N ASP A 16 -28.37 -10.12 -28.45
CA ASP A 16 -29.29 -10.75 -29.41
C ASP A 16 -29.68 -9.80 -30.54
N GLY A 17 -28.99 -9.87 -31.65
CA GLY A 17 -29.21 -9.02 -32.82
C GLY A 17 -28.79 -7.55 -32.64
N ALA A 18 -28.02 -7.21 -31.61
CA ALA A 18 -27.54 -5.86 -31.40
C ALA A 18 -26.60 -5.44 -32.51
N THR A 19 -26.81 -4.20 -33.02
CA THR A 19 -25.90 -3.60 -34.01
C THR A 19 -24.62 -3.12 -33.33
N GLY A 20 -23.47 -3.50 -33.90
CA GLY A 20 -22.16 -3.08 -33.38
C GLY A 20 -21.17 -2.79 -34.51
N TRP A 21 -20.12 -2.08 -34.17
CA TRP A 21 -18.99 -1.77 -35.06
C TRP A 21 -17.71 -2.23 -34.40
N LEU A 22 -16.82 -2.86 -35.20
CA LEU A 22 -15.49 -3.25 -34.71
C LEU A 22 -14.63 -1.99 -34.48
N VAL A 23 -14.07 -1.89 -33.27
CA VAL A 23 -13.10 -0.85 -32.91
C VAL A 23 -11.73 -1.51 -32.74
N GLY A 24 -10.76 -1.11 -33.55
CA GLY A 24 -9.43 -1.72 -33.60
C GLY A 24 -9.33 -2.89 -34.59
N GLU A 25 -8.31 -3.71 -34.44
CA GLU A 25 -8.03 -4.86 -35.31
C GLU A 25 -8.81 -6.11 -34.84
N GLU A 26 -9.25 -6.91 -35.80
CA GLU A 26 -9.89 -8.19 -35.50
C GLU A 26 -8.96 -9.11 -34.70
N ASN A 27 -9.50 -9.80 -33.71
CA ASN A 27 -8.78 -10.69 -32.77
C ASN A 27 -7.70 -10.01 -31.89
N LYS A 28 -7.68 -8.67 -31.80
CA LYS A 28 -6.76 -7.89 -30.93
C LYS A 28 -7.44 -7.29 -29.68
N GLY A 29 -8.68 -7.64 -29.41
CA GLY A 29 -9.46 -7.06 -28.31
C GLY A 29 -8.83 -7.20 -26.91
N LEU A 30 -8.13 -8.30 -26.60
CA LEU A 30 -7.43 -8.46 -25.34
C LEU A 30 -6.31 -7.44 -25.16
N ALA A 31 -5.55 -7.14 -26.20
CA ALA A 31 -4.49 -6.11 -26.12
C ALA A 31 -5.09 -4.72 -25.82
N ALA A 32 -6.20 -4.36 -26.51
CA ALA A 32 -6.92 -3.12 -26.24
C ALA A 32 -7.49 -3.07 -24.81
N MET A 33 -8.05 -4.19 -24.31
CA MET A 33 -8.56 -4.29 -22.94
C MET A 33 -7.46 -4.05 -21.90
N PHE A 34 -6.24 -4.56 -22.10
CA PHE A 34 -5.14 -4.37 -21.16
C PHE A 34 -4.70 -2.90 -21.00
N ILE A 35 -4.88 -2.07 -22.01
CA ILE A 35 -4.64 -0.62 -21.88
C ILE A 35 -5.56 -0.03 -20.81
N MET A 36 -6.85 -0.33 -20.87
CA MET A 36 -7.83 0.10 -19.88
C MET A 36 -7.56 -0.53 -18.50
N MET A 37 -7.26 -1.83 -18.46
CA MET A 37 -7.03 -2.54 -17.20
C MET A 37 -5.83 -2.04 -16.41
N ASN A 38 -4.78 -1.58 -17.06
CA ASN A 38 -3.63 -0.99 -16.36
C ASN A 38 -4.03 0.27 -15.59
N ALA A 39 -4.86 1.12 -16.19
CA ALA A 39 -5.43 2.29 -15.50
C ALA A 39 -6.42 1.88 -14.40
N ALA A 40 -7.28 0.90 -14.66
CA ALA A 40 -8.24 0.38 -13.68
C ALA A 40 -7.56 -0.18 -12.42
N ARG A 41 -6.42 -0.86 -12.56
CA ARG A 41 -5.64 -1.41 -11.43
C ARG A 41 -5.16 -0.33 -10.46
N LEU A 42 -4.79 0.86 -10.93
CA LEU A 42 -4.49 2.00 -10.07
C LEU A 42 -5.73 2.45 -9.30
N GLY A 43 -6.89 2.53 -9.97
CA GLY A 43 -8.17 2.81 -9.33
C GLY A 43 -8.53 1.79 -8.23
N VAL A 44 -8.25 0.51 -8.45
CA VAL A 44 -8.47 -0.53 -7.44
C VAL A 44 -7.49 -0.40 -6.26
N GLY A 45 -6.25 0.04 -6.48
CA GLY A 45 -5.33 0.41 -5.41
C GLY A 45 -5.89 1.55 -4.54
N VAL A 46 -6.45 2.58 -5.18
CA VAL A 46 -7.16 3.68 -4.51
C VAL A 46 -8.40 3.19 -3.76
N GLN A 47 -9.12 2.19 -4.29
CA GLN A 47 -10.25 1.57 -3.59
C GLN A 47 -9.81 0.91 -2.28
N GLY A 48 -8.68 0.19 -2.26
CA GLY A 48 -8.11 -0.37 -1.03
C GLY A 48 -7.79 0.70 0.01
N LEU A 49 -7.16 1.80 -0.42
CA LEU A 49 -6.92 2.98 0.42
C LEU A 49 -8.22 3.59 0.94
N ALA A 50 -9.21 3.79 0.08
CA ALA A 50 -10.46 4.48 0.44
C ALA A 50 -11.27 3.71 1.49
N GLN A 51 -11.36 2.38 1.38
CA GLN A 51 -12.01 1.53 2.37
C GLN A 51 -11.28 1.58 3.72
N ALA A 52 -9.96 1.48 3.70
CA ALA A 52 -9.14 1.59 4.91
C ALA A 52 -9.29 2.96 5.59
N GLU A 53 -9.22 4.04 4.81
CA GLU A 53 -9.34 5.41 5.32
C GLU A 53 -10.73 5.68 5.93
N ALA A 54 -11.80 5.29 5.24
CA ALA A 54 -13.16 5.49 5.76
C ALA A 54 -13.38 4.68 7.06
N ALA A 55 -12.92 3.43 7.10
CA ALA A 55 -12.98 2.62 8.31
C ALA A 55 -12.15 3.24 9.45
N TYR A 56 -10.95 3.77 9.15
CA TYR A 56 -10.08 4.42 10.12
C TYR A 56 -10.71 5.68 10.72
N GLN A 57 -11.30 6.56 9.92
CA GLN A 57 -11.94 7.78 10.43
C GLN A 57 -13.09 7.45 11.38
N ASN A 58 -13.93 6.47 11.05
CA ASN A 58 -14.99 6.00 11.93
C ASN A 58 -14.42 5.41 13.23
N ALA A 59 -13.37 4.60 13.15
CA ALA A 59 -12.75 3.99 14.33
C ALA A 59 -12.11 5.03 15.26
N VAL A 60 -11.48 6.08 14.72
CA VAL A 60 -10.93 7.18 15.52
C VAL A 60 -12.03 7.92 16.27
N ALA A 61 -13.14 8.25 15.60
CA ALA A 61 -14.27 8.92 16.23
C ALA A 61 -14.86 8.07 17.36
N TYR A 62 -15.07 6.78 17.09
CA TYR A 62 -15.58 5.83 18.09
C TYR A 62 -14.60 5.68 19.28
N ALA A 63 -13.29 5.56 19.04
CA ALA A 63 -12.31 5.38 20.10
C ALA A 63 -12.16 6.59 21.03
N LYS A 64 -12.46 7.79 20.54
CA LYS A 64 -12.47 9.01 21.33
C LYS A 64 -13.72 9.12 22.21
N ASP A 65 -14.85 8.61 21.75
CA ASP A 65 -16.15 8.70 22.44
C ASP A 65 -16.40 7.51 23.37
N ARG A 66 -16.14 6.28 22.92
CA ARG A 66 -16.40 5.06 23.67
C ARG A 66 -15.55 4.98 24.93
N ARG A 67 -16.20 4.84 26.07
CA ARG A 67 -15.55 4.70 27.37
C ARG A 67 -15.62 3.27 27.89
N GLN A 68 -14.46 2.71 28.25
CA GLN A 68 -14.36 1.39 28.88
C GLN A 68 -12.99 1.20 29.54
N GLY A 69 -13.02 0.72 30.79
CA GLY A 69 -11.79 0.48 31.55
C GLY A 69 -11.07 1.77 31.96
N ARG A 70 -9.81 1.63 32.34
CA ARG A 70 -8.92 2.71 32.77
C ARG A 70 -7.57 2.56 32.08
N ALA A 71 -6.87 3.67 31.86
CA ALA A 71 -5.49 3.63 31.39
C ALA A 71 -4.61 2.87 32.39
N LEU A 72 -3.61 2.13 31.88
CA LEU A 72 -2.69 1.36 32.72
C LEU A 72 -1.86 2.23 33.68
N THR A 73 -1.69 3.50 33.35
CA THR A 73 -0.94 4.48 34.13
C THR A 73 -1.78 5.27 35.14
N GLY A 74 -3.05 4.87 35.31
CA GLY A 74 -4.03 5.55 36.15
C GLY A 74 -5.11 6.25 35.31
N PRO A 75 -6.24 6.68 35.94
CA PRO A 75 -7.34 7.31 35.23
C PRO A 75 -6.90 8.53 34.41
N ALA A 76 -7.20 8.55 33.12
CA ALA A 76 -6.97 9.71 32.27
C ALA A 76 -8.05 10.78 32.47
N ASP A 77 -9.27 10.36 32.87
CA ASP A 77 -10.38 11.24 33.23
C ASP A 77 -10.90 10.78 34.62
N PRO A 78 -10.32 11.31 35.72
CA PRO A 78 -10.65 10.86 37.10
C PRO A 78 -12.15 11.03 37.47
N GLU A 79 -12.79 12.07 36.93
CA GLU A 79 -14.20 12.38 37.23
C GLU A 79 -15.19 11.47 36.53
N ALA A 80 -14.77 10.83 35.44
CA ALA A 80 -15.61 9.91 34.69
C ALA A 80 -15.54 8.48 35.25
N LYS A 81 -16.57 7.68 34.99
CA LYS A 81 -16.64 6.27 35.44
C LYS A 81 -15.65 5.35 34.69
N ALA A 82 -15.21 5.76 33.47
CA ALA A 82 -14.27 5.04 32.64
C ALA A 82 -13.56 6.02 31.71
N ASP A 83 -12.38 5.62 31.20
CA ASP A 83 -11.61 6.40 30.22
C ASP A 83 -12.09 6.09 28.78
N PRO A 84 -11.87 7.02 27.81
CA PRO A 84 -12.01 6.70 26.40
C PRO A 84 -11.11 5.53 26.01
N ILE A 85 -11.57 4.62 25.15
CA ILE A 85 -10.77 3.46 24.77
C ILE A 85 -9.48 3.82 24.02
N LEU A 86 -9.38 5.04 23.50
CA LEU A 86 -8.17 5.60 22.90
C LEU A 86 -6.94 5.57 23.85
N VAL A 87 -7.15 5.51 25.18
CA VAL A 87 -6.05 5.45 26.14
C VAL A 87 -5.34 4.10 26.14
N HIS A 88 -6.01 3.03 25.70
CA HIS A 88 -5.45 1.68 25.72
C HIS A 88 -4.36 1.51 24.65
N PRO A 89 -3.18 0.98 25.01
CA PRO A 89 -2.06 0.86 24.08
C PRO A 89 -2.37 0.05 22.82
N ASP A 90 -3.16 -1.03 22.93
CA ASP A 90 -3.51 -1.85 21.77
C ASP A 90 -4.48 -1.13 20.81
N VAL A 91 -5.43 -0.36 21.34
CA VAL A 91 -6.29 0.51 20.52
C VAL A 91 -5.45 1.56 19.77
N ARG A 92 -4.48 2.18 20.46
CA ARG A 92 -3.53 3.11 19.83
C ARG A 92 -2.71 2.44 18.74
N ARG A 93 -2.22 1.21 18.97
CA ARG A 93 -1.50 0.43 17.96
C ARG A 93 -2.37 0.25 16.71
N MET A 94 -3.59 -0.25 16.86
CA MET A 94 -4.52 -0.46 15.75
C MET A 94 -4.77 0.84 14.94
N LEU A 95 -5.01 1.95 15.64
CA LEU A 95 -5.23 3.25 14.98
C LEU A 95 -3.97 3.80 14.33
N MET A 96 -2.80 3.60 14.93
CA MET A 96 -1.53 4.03 14.33
C MET A 96 -1.13 3.18 13.13
N ASP A 97 -1.41 1.87 13.15
CA ASP A 97 -1.24 1.00 11.98
C ASP A 97 -2.08 1.51 10.79
N ALA A 98 -3.35 1.81 11.05
CA ALA A 98 -4.25 2.36 10.02
C ALA A 98 -3.76 3.72 9.50
N LYS A 99 -3.40 4.66 10.40
CA LYS A 99 -2.90 5.98 10.04
C LYS A 99 -1.62 5.90 9.19
N ALA A 100 -0.65 5.12 9.64
CA ALA A 100 0.62 4.97 8.96
C ALA A 100 0.47 4.34 7.57
N PHE A 101 -0.44 3.38 7.43
CA PHE A 101 -0.76 2.79 6.14
C PHE A 101 -1.51 3.77 5.22
N THR A 102 -2.63 4.35 5.68
CA THR A 102 -3.49 5.18 4.82
C THR A 102 -2.77 6.42 4.31
N GLU A 103 -1.99 7.10 5.14
CA GLU A 103 -1.23 8.27 4.71
C GLU A 103 -0.07 7.91 3.76
N GLY A 104 0.66 6.83 4.05
CA GLY A 104 1.71 6.33 3.15
C GLY A 104 1.15 5.86 1.81
N MET A 105 0.04 5.10 1.83
CA MET A 105 -0.61 4.61 0.62
C MET A 105 -1.20 5.75 -0.22
N ARG A 106 -1.72 6.80 0.41
CA ARG A 106 -2.17 8.01 -0.28
C ARG A 106 -1.03 8.67 -1.05
N ALA A 107 0.13 8.83 -0.41
CA ALA A 107 1.30 9.37 -1.08
C ALA A 107 1.74 8.49 -2.25
N LEU A 108 1.72 7.16 -2.09
CA LEU A 108 2.03 6.22 -3.16
C LEU A 108 1.04 6.30 -4.33
N CYS A 109 -0.26 6.38 -4.06
CA CYS A 109 -1.28 6.51 -5.11
C CYS A 109 -1.13 7.82 -5.89
N LEU A 110 -0.85 8.92 -5.21
CA LEU A 110 -0.62 10.23 -5.85
C LEU A 110 0.68 10.22 -6.67
N TRP A 111 1.73 9.61 -6.15
CA TRP A 111 2.97 9.43 -6.91
C TRP A 111 2.76 8.55 -8.14
N GLY A 112 2.01 7.46 -8.02
CA GLY A 112 1.62 6.62 -9.15
C GLY A 112 0.84 7.39 -10.22
N ALA A 113 -0.12 8.23 -9.81
CA ALA A 113 -0.87 9.11 -10.72
C ALA A 113 0.04 10.12 -11.41
N LEU A 114 0.99 10.72 -10.69
CA LEU A 114 2.01 11.60 -11.27
C LEU A 114 2.87 10.88 -12.31
N LEU A 115 3.29 9.65 -12.04
CA LEU A 115 4.05 8.86 -13.01
C LEU A 115 3.25 8.57 -14.29
N VAL A 116 1.94 8.35 -14.20
CA VAL A 116 1.05 8.23 -15.36
C VAL A 116 1.05 9.52 -16.17
N ASP A 117 0.91 10.68 -15.53
CA ASP A 117 0.98 11.96 -16.22
C ASP A 117 2.34 12.18 -16.88
N LEU A 118 3.43 11.91 -16.18
CA LEU A 118 4.79 12.05 -16.71
C LEU A 118 5.06 11.11 -17.88
N SER A 119 4.55 9.88 -17.85
CA SER A 119 4.72 8.92 -18.96
C SER A 119 4.11 9.41 -20.28
N HIS A 120 3.15 10.35 -20.22
CA HIS A 120 2.49 10.94 -21.40
C HIS A 120 2.97 12.36 -21.72
N LYS A 121 3.32 13.14 -20.70
CA LYS A 121 3.46 14.60 -20.79
C LYS A 121 4.85 15.14 -20.44
N ALA A 122 5.77 14.30 -19.95
CA ALA A 122 7.14 14.77 -19.66
C ALA A 122 7.83 15.32 -20.92
N PRO A 123 8.70 16.33 -20.80
CA PRO A 123 9.28 17.05 -21.95
C PRO A 123 10.06 16.15 -22.90
N THR A 124 10.89 15.24 -22.37
CA THR A 124 11.75 14.37 -23.17
C THR A 124 11.16 12.96 -23.33
N ALA A 125 11.57 12.24 -24.37
CA ALA A 125 11.18 10.85 -24.56
C ALA A 125 11.74 9.94 -23.48
N GLU A 126 12.97 10.21 -23.02
CA GLU A 126 13.63 9.49 -21.94
C GLU A 126 12.84 9.59 -20.62
N GLU A 127 12.46 10.80 -20.21
CA GLU A 127 11.65 11.01 -18.99
C GLU A 127 10.30 10.28 -19.07
N ARG A 128 9.66 10.28 -20.25
CA ARG A 128 8.41 9.54 -20.46
C ARG A 128 8.61 8.03 -20.33
N GLU A 129 9.68 7.51 -20.92
CA GLU A 129 9.99 6.08 -20.85
C GLU A 129 10.37 5.62 -19.43
N GLU A 130 11.14 6.43 -18.71
CA GLU A 130 11.45 6.18 -17.29
C GLU A 130 10.20 6.16 -16.42
N ALA A 131 9.31 7.13 -16.60
CA ALA A 131 8.04 7.19 -15.85
C ALA A 131 7.13 6.00 -16.17
N ASP A 132 7.03 5.60 -17.45
CA ASP A 132 6.26 4.43 -17.90
C ASP A 132 6.82 3.12 -17.30
N ALA A 133 8.13 2.95 -17.32
CA ALA A 133 8.79 1.79 -16.73
C ALA A 133 8.55 1.71 -15.23
N LEU A 134 8.62 2.82 -14.52
CA LEU A 134 8.44 2.89 -13.08
C LEU A 134 6.97 2.67 -12.67
N ILE A 135 5.99 3.30 -13.36
CA ILE A 135 4.57 3.02 -13.07
C ILE A 135 4.21 1.58 -13.45
N GLY A 136 4.78 1.04 -14.52
CA GLY A 136 4.63 -0.36 -14.88
C GLY A 136 5.08 -1.32 -13.77
N LEU A 137 6.18 -0.99 -13.07
CA LEU A 137 6.68 -1.74 -11.91
C LEU A 137 5.78 -1.55 -10.68
N MET A 138 5.28 -0.33 -10.45
CA MET A 138 4.50 0.01 -9.25
C MET A 138 3.03 -0.42 -9.32
N THR A 139 2.43 -0.52 -10.49
CA THR A 139 1.00 -0.86 -10.64
C THR A 139 0.60 -2.16 -9.91
N PRO A 140 1.32 -3.29 -10.04
CA PRO A 140 1.04 -4.49 -9.25
C PRO A 140 1.14 -4.29 -7.75
N VAL A 141 2.09 -3.48 -7.30
CA VAL A 141 2.32 -3.16 -5.88
C VAL A 141 1.17 -2.31 -5.34
N ILE A 142 0.82 -1.23 -6.05
CA ILE A 142 -0.28 -0.33 -5.66
C ILE A 142 -1.58 -1.13 -5.53
N LYS A 143 -1.89 -1.97 -6.53
CA LYS A 143 -3.11 -2.78 -6.51
C LYS A 143 -3.02 -3.92 -5.49
N GLY A 144 -1.99 -4.76 -5.57
CA GLY A 144 -1.89 -5.99 -4.80
C GLY A 144 -1.66 -5.72 -3.31
N TYR A 145 -0.55 -5.06 -2.96
CA TYR A 145 -0.24 -4.72 -1.57
C TYR A 145 -1.26 -3.74 -0.97
N GLY A 146 -1.67 -2.71 -1.74
CA GLY A 146 -2.60 -1.70 -1.26
C GLY A 146 -3.97 -2.27 -0.90
N THR A 147 -4.48 -3.25 -1.66
CA THR A 147 -5.78 -3.88 -1.36
C THR A 147 -5.69 -4.97 -0.30
N ASP A 148 -4.58 -5.72 -0.20
CA ASP A 148 -4.35 -6.66 0.89
C ASP A 148 -4.32 -5.93 2.24
N LYS A 149 -3.50 -4.89 2.35
CA LYS A 149 -3.41 -4.09 3.56
C LYS A 149 -4.66 -3.26 3.82
N GLY A 150 -5.32 -2.77 2.78
CA GLY A 150 -6.61 -2.08 2.90
C GLY A 150 -7.69 -2.95 3.54
N PHE A 151 -7.76 -4.22 3.16
CA PHE A 151 -8.65 -5.19 3.78
C PHE A 151 -8.26 -5.47 5.24
N ASP A 152 -6.97 -5.73 5.53
CA ASP A 152 -6.47 -5.94 6.90
C ASP A 152 -6.83 -4.77 7.82
N ILE A 153 -6.69 -3.53 7.33
CA ILE A 153 -7.06 -2.33 8.08
C ILE A 153 -8.57 -2.24 8.30
N ALA A 154 -9.40 -2.54 7.30
CA ALA A 154 -10.85 -2.54 7.47
C ALA A 154 -11.27 -3.52 8.58
N VAL A 155 -10.70 -4.72 8.62
CA VAL A 155 -10.93 -5.73 9.68
C VAL A 155 -10.44 -5.21 11.04
N THR A 156 -9.26 -4.61 11.09
CA THR A 156 -8.69 -4.07 12.33
C THR A 156 -9.52 -2.89 12.87
N MET A 157 -10.05 -2.04 12.00
CA MET A 157 -10.91 -0.92 12.40
C MET A 157 -12.27 -1.41 12.92
N GLN A 158 -12.82 -2.47 12.35
CA GLN A 158 -13.99 -3.16 12.92
C GLN A 158 -13.69 -3.69 14.33
N GLN A 159 -12.49 -4.23 14.59
CA GLN A 159 -12.05 -4.69 15.90
C GLN A 159 -12.05 -3.58 16.95
N VAL A 160 -11.70 -2.33 16.58
CA VAL A 160 -11.72 -1.17 17.50
C VAL A 160 -13.12 -0.95 18.09
N PHE A 161 -14.18 -1.27 17.36
CA PHE A 161 -15.56 -1.17 17.83
C PHE A 161 -15.96 -2.27 18.83
N GLY A 162 -15.13 -3.31 19.00
CA GLY A 162 -15.47 -4.47 19.84
C GLY A 162 -16.76 -5.13 19.39
N GLY A 163 -17.64 -5.48 20.34
CA GLY A 163 -18.93 -6.11 20.01
C GLY A 163 -19.84 -5.27 19.11
N HIS A 164 -19.78 -3.95 19.20
CA HIS A 164 -20.52 -3.06 18.29
C HIS A 164 -20.07 -3.23 16.83
N GLY A 165 -18.79 -3.51 16.57
CA GLY A 165 -18.28 -3.74 15.21
C GLY A 165 -18.86 -4.96 14.51
N TYR A 166 -19.44 -5.90 15.28
CA TYR A 166 -20.10 -7.09 14.75
C TYR A 166 -21.60 -6.89 14.43
N ILE A 167 -22.15 -5.75 14.83
CA ILE A 167 -23.56 -5.38 14.64
C ILE A 167 -23.69 -4.56 13.35
N GLU A 168 -24.56 -4.98 12.43
CA GLU A 168 -24.71 -4.37 11.07
C GLU A 168 -25.03 -2.88 11.12
N GLU A 169 -25.84 -2.44 12.09
CA GLU A 169 -26.27 -1.06 12.24
C GLU A 169 -25.13 -0.08 12.50
N TRP A 170 -23.97 -0.57 12.98
CA TRP A 170 -22.76 0.24 13.16
C TRP A 170 -21.97 0.44 11.85
N GLY A 171 -22.32 -0.29 10.80
CA GLY A 171 -21.78 -0.13 9.45
C GLY A 171 -20.35 -0.64 9.22
N MET A 172 -19.60 -1.05 10.26
CA MET A 172 -18.19 -1.44 10.11
C MET A 172 -18.01 -2.74 9.33
N SER A 173 -18.96 -3.66 9.38
CA SER A 173 -18.96 -4.89 8.60
C SER A 173 -19.00 -4.63 7.08
N GLN A 174 -19.65 -3.55 6.64
CA GLN A 174 -19.72 -3.18 5.24
C GLN A 174 -18.34 -2.81 4.68
N PHE A 175 -17.50 -2.08 5.42
CA PHE A 175 -16.14 -1.77 4.97
C PHE A 175 -15.33 -3.04 4.72
N VAL A 176 -15.47 -4.04 5.60
CA VAL A 176 -14.80 -5.34 5.43
C VAL A 176 -15.31 -6.08 4.19
N ARG A 177 -16.65 -6.16 4.01
CA ARG A 177 -17.24 -6.85 2.87
C ARG A 177 -16.88 -6.17 1.55
N ASP A 178 -16.94 -4.85 1.49
CA ASP A 178 -16.67 -4.08 0.29
C ASP A 178 -15.17 -4.01 -0.06
N ALA A 179 -14.28 -4.07 0.93
CA ALA A 179 -12.84 -4.15 0.70
C ALA A 179 -12.41 -5.50 0.09
N ARG A 180 -13.12 -6.60 0.41
CA ARG A 180 -12.70 -7.96 0.02
C ARG A 180 -12.62 -8.16 -1.48
N ILE A 181 -13.53 -7.59 -2.26
CA ILE A 181 -13.55 -7.75 -3.72
C ILE A 181 -12.30 -7.18 -4.40
N ALA A 182 -11.73 -6.11 -3.83
CA ALA A 182 -10.56 -5.45 -4.40
C ALA A 182 -9.32 -6.36 -4.47
N GLN A 183 -9.23 -7.39 -3.63
CA GLN A 183 -8.17 -8.39 -3.67
C GLN A 183 -8.38 -9.42 -4.79
N ILE A 184 -9.61 -9.55 -5.33
CA ILE A 184 -10.03 -10.63 -6.21
C ILE A 184 -10.11 -10.18 -7.66
N TYR A 185 -10.81 -9.08 -7.95
CA TYR A 185 -11.05 -8.64 -9.33
C TYR A 185 -9.92 -7.78 -9.90
N GLU A 186 -9.98 -7.46 -11.18
CA GLU A 186 -8.94 -6.75 -11.97
C GLU A 186 -7.58 -7.47 -11.96
N GLY A 187 -7.64 -8.81 -11.94
CA GLY A 187 -6.54 -9.71 -11.65
C GLY A 187 -6.33 -9.86 -10.16
N THR A 188 -6.45 -11.11 -9.66
CA THR A 188 -6.22 -11.41 -8.23
C THR A 188 -4.86 -10.91 -7.77
N ASN A 189 -4.68 -10.69 -6.47
CA ASN A 189 -3.41 -10.21 -5.95
C ASN A 189 -2.26 -11.20 -6.20
N GLY A 190 -2.54 -12.50 -6.27
CA GLY A 190 -1.58 -13.50 -6.75
C GLY A 190 -1.16 -13.27 -8.21
N VAL A 191 -2.11 -12.90 -9.09
CA VAL A 191 -1.80 -12.54 -10.49
C VAL A 191 -0.96 -11.25 -10.55
N GLN A 192 -1.22 -10.26 -9.68
CA GLN A 192 -0.39 -9.06 -9.59
C GLN A 192 1.05 -9.39 -9.16
N ALA A 193 1.20 -10.25 -8.15
CA ALA A 193 2.50 -10.71 -7.70
C ALA A 193 3.26 -11.46 -8.80
N MET A 194 2.57 -12.33 -9.56
CA MET A 194 3.16 -13.04 -10.69
C MET A 194 3.50 -12.12 -11.87
N ASP A 195 2.67 -11.09 -12.13
CA ASP A 195 2.98 -10.08 -13.14
C ASP A 195 4.25 -9.28 -12.77
N LEU A 196 4.36 -8.89 -11.50
CA LEU A 196 5.54 -8.21 -10.97
C LEU A 196 6.79 -9.07 -11.16
N CYS A 197 6.78 -10.29 -10.61
CA CYS A 197 7.99 -11.12 -10.53
C CYS A 197 8.34 -11.78 -11.87
N GLY A 198 7.33 -12.27 -12.62
CA GLY A 198 7.55 -13.03 -13.85
C GLY A 198 7.74 -12.17 -15.10
N ARG A 199 7.25 -10.93 -15.11
CA ARG A 199 7.33 -10.06 -16.30
C ARG A 199 8.03 -8.73 -16.05
N LYS A 200 7.65 -8.01 -14.97
CA LYS A 200 8.13 -6.65 -14.74
C LYS A 200 9.58 -6.58 -14.27
N LEU A 201 9.98 -7.49 -13.37
CA LEU A 201 11.34 -7.53 -12.86
C LEU A 201 12.38 -7.77 -13.96
N GLY A 202 12.09 -8.66 -14.91
CA GLY A 202 13.00 -9.02 -15.99
C GLY A 202 12.93 -8.09 -17.21
N HIS A 203 11.96 -7.18 -17.27
CA HIS A 203 11.75 -6.34 -18.45
C HIS A 203 12.98 -5.45 -18.73
N LYS A 204 13.44 -5.43 -19.99
CA LYS A 204 14.66 -4.70 -20.41
C LYS A 204 15.87 -4.99 -19.48
N GLY A 205 16.07 -6.25 -19.11
CA GLY A 205 17.20 -6.65 -18.26
C GLY A 205 17.11 -6.16 -16.80
N GLY A 206 15.90 -5.83 -16.33
CA GLY A 206 15.69 -5.35 -14.97
C GLY A 206 15.93 -3.84 -14.79
N ALA A 207 15.99 -3.06 -15.88
CA ALA A 207 16.30 -1.64 -15.82
C ALA A 207 15.36 -0.86 -14.86
N ALA A 208 14.06 -1.14 -14.90
CA ALA A 208 13.09 -0.45 -14.04
C ALA A 208 13.33 -0.70 -12.53
N VAL A 209 13.58 -1.95 -12.14
CA VAL A 209 13.85 -2.28 -10.73
C VAL A 209 15.19 -1.73 -10.25
N GLN A 210 16.21 -1.71 -11.11
CA GLN A 210 17.50 -1.11 -10.79
C GLN A 210 17.40 0.42 -10.63
N ALA A 211 16.67 1.10 -11.52
CA ALA A 211 16.40 2.53 -11.42
C ALA A 211 15.62 2.84 -10.12
N PHE A 212 14.64 2.01 -9.77
CA PHE A 212 13.90 2.14 -8.51
C PHE A 212 14.81 1.98 -7.28
N PHE A 213 15.67 0.98 -7.24
CA PHE A 213 16.61 0.81 -6.13
C PHE A 213 17.62 1.95 -6.03
N LYS A 214 18.11 2.44 -7.17
CA LYS A 214 19.00 3.61 -7.22
C LYS A 214 18.32 4.85 -6.64
N MET A 215 17.10 5.15 -7.06
CA MET A 215 16.31 6.27 -6.57
C MET A 215 16.12 6.20 -5.03
N ILE A 216 15.82 5.03 -4.47
CA ILE A 216 15.71 4.87 -3.01
C ILE A 216 17.06 5.10 -2.34
N GLY A 217 18.14 4.56 -2.91
CA GLY A 217 19.50 4.74 -2.38
C GLY A 217 19.92 6.22 -2.34
N GLU A 218 19.54 7.00 -3.34
CA GLU A 218 19.78 8.45 -3.40
C GLU A 218 19.00 9.21 -2.31
N ASP A 219 17.72 8.88 -2.10
CA ASP A 219 16.91 9.48 -1.02
C ASP A 219 17.47 9.11 0.37
N ILE A 220 17.92 7.87 0.56
CA ILE A 220 18.59 7.42 1.79
C ILE A 220 19.88 8.19 2.02
N ALA A 221 20.74 8.28 1.01
CA ALA A 221 22.02 8.98 1.11
C ALA A 221 21.84 10.46 1.47
N ALA A 222 20.85 11.11 0.87
CA ALA A 222 20.53 12.51 1.15
C ALA A 222 20.01 12.75 2.59
N ALA A 223 19.48 11.71 3.25
CA ALA A 223 18.91 11.82 4.59
C ALA A 223 19.88 11.39 5.72
N LYS A 224 20.91 10.59 5.42
CA LYS A 224 21.79 9.96 6.43
C LYS A 224 22.52 10.94 7.38
N GLY A 225 22.84 12.15 6.90
CA GLY A 225 23.53 13.16 7.70
C GLY A 225 22.63 14.02 8.58
N ASP A 226 21.34 13.88 8.50
CA ASP A 226 20.36 14.64 9.25
C ASP A 226 20.02 13.94 10.58
N GLU A 227 19.97 14.71 11.69
CA GLU A 227 19.70 14.16 13.02
C GLU A 227 18.30 13.50 13.13
N THR A 228 17.31 14.08 12.47
CA THR A 228 15.92 13.60 12.48
C THR A 228 15.68 12.49 11.46
N LEU A 229 16.24 12.63 10.25
CA LEU A 229 15.97 11.74 9.13
C LEU A 229 16.93 10.54 9.05
N GLY A 230 18.16 10.70 9.56
CA GLY A 230 19.19 9.66 9.51
C GLY A 230 18.73 8.31 10.08
N PRO A 231 18.14 8.27 11.28
CA PRO A 231 17.61 7.02 11.84
C PRO A 231 16.49 6.37 10.99
N LEU A 232 15.68 7.18 10.29
CA LEU A 232 14.65 6.67 9.37
C LEU A 232 15.29 6.08 8.10
N ALA A 233 16.29 6.78 7.56
CA ALA A 233 17.05 6.35 6.38
C ALA A 233 17.79 5.02 6.62
N GLU A 234 18.42 4.85 7.77
CA GLU A 234 19.12 3.60 8.14
C GLU A 234 18.18 2.39 8.21
N ARG A 235 16.95 2.59 8.70
CA ARG A 235 15.94 1.52 8.72
C ARG A 235 15.46 1.19 7.33
N LEU A 236 15.23 2.19 6.49
CA LEU A 236 14.82 2.00 5.11
C LEU A 236 15.91 1.29 4.29
N GLU A 237 17.19 1.58 4.53
CA GLU A 237 18.32 0.91 3.89
C GLU A 237 18.32 -0.61 4.16
N LYS A 238 18.02 -1.02 5.39
CA LYS A 238 17.91 -2.45 5.73
C LYS A 238 16.81 -3.13 4.91
N THR A 239 15.67 -2.46 4.75
CA THR A 239 14.56 -2.97 3.94
C THR A 239 14.89 -3.00 2.45
N LEU A 240 15.62 -2.00 1.94
CA LEU A 240 16.14 -1.99 0.58
C LEU A 240 17.08 -3.20 0.36
N ASN A 241 17.97 -3.48 1.30
CA ASN A 241 18.87 -4.64 1.25
C ASN A 241 18.09 -5.96 1.25
N ASP A 242 17.00 -6.07 2.03
CA ASP A 242 16.13 -7.26 2.01
C ASP A 242 15.46 -7.44 0.64
N GLN A 243 14.99 -6.36 0.02
CA GLN A 243 14.38 -6.41 -1.30
C GLN A 243 15.39 -6.78 -2.39
N GLN A 244 16.60 -6.22 -2.33
CA GLN A 244 17.68 -6.55 -3.26
C GLN A 244 18.12 -8.02 -3.11
N ALA A 245 18.23 -8.51 -1.89
CA ALA A 245 18.55 -9.92 -1.62
C ALA A 245 17.47 -10.86 -2.17
N ALA A 246 16.18 -10.54 -1.97
CA ALA A 246 15.07 -11.29 -2.54
C ALA A 246 15.09 -11.29 -4.08
N THR A 247 15.45 -10.16 -4.70
CA THR A 247 15.61 -10.05 -6.16
C THR A 247 16.74 -10.95 -6.64
N MET A 248 17.87 -10.91 -5.97
CA MET A 248 19.04 -11.75 -6.30
C MET A 248 18.72 -13.24 -6.14
N TRP A 249 17.99 -13.61 -5.09
CA TRP A 249 17.59 -15.00 -4.88
C TRP A 249 16.71 -15.51 -6.03
N PHE A 250 15.75 -14.70 -6.53
CA PHE A 250 14.96 -15.07 -7.70
C PHE A 250 15.83 -15.24 -8.95
N MET A 251 16.79 -14.34 -9.19
CA MET A 251 17.70 -14.45 -10.33
C MET A 251 18.52 -15.75 -10.31
N GLN A 252 18.87 -16.23 -9.13
CA GLN A 252 19.68 -17.44 -8.97
C GLN A 252 18.86 -18.73 -9.04
N HIS A 253 17.60 -18.75 -8.58
CA HIS A 253 16.83 -19.96 -8.35
C HIS A 253 15.64 -20.14 -9.29
N ALA A 254 15.01 -19.03 -9.76
CA ALA A 254 13.78 -19.12 -10.54
C ALA A 254 13.97 -19.74 -11.93
N MET A 255 15.14 -19.62 -12.52
CA MET A 255 15.42 -20.25 -13.82
C MET A 255 15.55 -21.78 -13.70
N ALA A 256 16.10 -22.28 -12.59
CA ALA A 256 16.23 -23.71 -12.35
C ALA A 256 14.89 -24.36 -11.99
N ASN A 257 14.05 -23.66 -11.21
CA ASN A 257 12.72 -24.11 -10.85
C ASN A 257 11.74 -22.91 -10.82
N PRO A 258 10.89 -22.74 -11.85
CA PRO A 258 9.92 -21.66 -11.90
C PRO A 258 8.91 -21.65 -10.75
N ASN A 259 8.69 -22.79 -10.05
CA ASN A 259 7.81 -22.84 -8.89
C ASN A 259 8.34 -22.00 -7.72
N HIS A 260 9.65 -21.81 -7.61
CA HIS A 260 10.25 -20.92 -6.61
C HIS A 260 9.77 -19.49 -6.76
N LEU A 261 9.68 -19.00 -8.00
CA LEU A 261 9.14 -17.68 -8.28
C LEU A 261 7.66 -17.59 -7.90
N GLY A 262 6.85 -18.59 -8.26
CA GLY A 262 5.43 -18.66 -7.90
C GLY A 262 5.20 -18.66 -6.39
N ALA A 263 5.96 -19.46 -5.64
CA ALA A 263 5.87 -19.55 -4.18
C ALA A 263 6.29 -18.26 -3.47
N GLY A 264 7.30 -17.57 -4.00
CA GLY A 264 7.85 -16.34 -3.41
C GLY A 264 7.20 -15.04 -3.86
N ALA A 265 6.46 -15.04 -4.98
CA ALA A 265 5.98 -13.80 -5.62
C ALA A 265 5.13 -12.91 -4.71
N HIS A 266 4.20 -13.49 -3.93
CA HIS A 266 3.39 -12.75 -2.97
C HIS A 266 4.28 -12.04 -1.93
N HIS A 267 5.23 -12.75 -1.36
CA HIS A 267 6.15 -12.19 -0.37
C HIS A 267 7.01 -11.08 -0.96
N TYR A 268 7.51 -11.25 -2.19
CA TYR A 268 8.26 -10.23 -2.91
C TYR A 268 7.46 -8.94 -3.10
N MET A 269 6.23 -9.05 -3.58
CA MET A 269 5.33 -7.90 -3.77
C MET A 269 5.08 -7.17 -2.44
N HIS A 270 4.92 -7.91 -1.34
CA HIS A 270 4.72 -7.31 -0.02
C HIS A 270 5.96 -6.61 0.51
N ILE A 271 7.17 -7.18 0.32
CA ILE A 271 8.43 -6.48 0.67
C ILE A 271 8.53 -5.18 -0.12
N MET A 272 8.24 -5.22 -1.44
CA MET A 272 8.27 -4.03 -2.29
C MET A 272 7.24 -2.98 -1.85
N GLY A 273 6.05 -3.40 -1.44
CA GLY A 273 5.03 -2.51 -0.89
C GLY A 273 5.49 -1.82 0.41
N ILE A 274 6.04 -2.59 1.34
CA ILE A 274 6.61 -2.08 2.60
C ILE A 274 7.74 -1.08 2.32
N LEU A 275 8.66 -1.42 1.42
CA LEU A 275 9.78 -0.57 1.01
C LEU A 275 9.30 0.74 0.38
N THR A 276 8.33 0.65 -0.54
CA THR A 276 7.82 1.82 -1.27
C THR A 276 7.07 2.78 -0.34
N LEU A 277 6.25 2.28 0.58
CA LEU A 277 5.64 3.12 1.59
C LEU A 277 6.69 3.75 2.53
N GLY A 278 7.75 3.01 2.86
CA GLY A 278 8.90 3.54 3.59
C GLY A 278 9.56 4.71 2.87
N LEU A 279 9.76 4.61 1.56
CA LEU A 279 10.24 5.72 0.72
C LEU A 279 9.29 6.93 0.80
N MET A 280 7.98 6.72 0.67
CA MET A 280 7.00 7.81 0.78
C MET A 280 7.09 8.47 2.16
N TRP A 281 7.21 7.70 3.22
CA TRP A 281 7.36 8.23 4.57
C TRP A 281 8.67 9.00 4.78
N LEU A 282 9.79 8.55 4.21
CA LEU A 282 11.05 9.29 4.27
C LEU A 282 10.93 10.65 3.56
N ARG A 283 10.29 10.68 2.37
CA ARG A 283 10.03 11.91 1.62
C ARG A 283 9.10 12.87 2.36
N MET A 284 8.01 12.37 2.92
CA MET A 284 7.08 13.18 3.74
C MET A 284 7.77 13.71 5.00
N ALA A 285 8.59 12.90 5.67
CA ALA A 285 9.34 13.31 6.83
C ALA A 285 10.35 14.43 6.50
N ARG A 286 11.03 14.33 5.34
CA ARG A 286 11.94 15.39 4.87
C ARG A 286 11.21 16.73 4.68
N VAL A 287 10.04 16.71 4.05
CA VAL A 287 9.22 17.92 3.89
C VAL A 287 8.76 18.45 5.25
N ALA A 288 8.34 17.57 6.16
CA ALA A 288 7.89 17.96 7.49
C ALA A 288 9.02 18.62 8.31
N ALA A 289 10.21 18.02 8.30
CA ALA A 289 11.38 18.57 8.98
C ALA A 289 11.77 19.95 8.43
N ALA A 290 11.77 20.12 7.10
CA ALA A 290 12.05 21.40 6.45
C ALA A 290 11.02 22.47 6.85
N LYS A 291 9.73 22.16 6.83
CA LYS A 291 8.66 23.08 7.23
C LYS A 291 8.76 23.50 8.70
N LEU A 292 9.11 22.59 9.59
CA LEU A 292 9.33 22.90 11.00
C LEU A 292 10.54 23.80 11.20
N ALA A 293 11.61 23.61 10.44
CA ALA A 293 12.82 24.44 10.49
C ALA A 293 12.61 25.86 9.94
N GLU A 294 11.81 26.00 8.86
CA GLU A 294 11.42 27.30 8.29
C GLU A 294 10.48 28.10 9.21
N GLY A 295 9.81 27.45 10.14
CA GLY A 295 8.70 28.00 10.92
C GLY A 295 7.36 27.90 10.16
N THR A 296 6.37 27.31 10.77
CA THR A 296 5.06 27.07 10.17
C THR A 296 3.95 27.23 11.19
N ASP A 297 2.79 27.72 10.74
CA ASP A 297 1.57 27.80 11.55
C ASP A 297 0.96 26.41 11.79
N ASP A 298 1.26 25.43 10.92
CA ASP A 298 0.78 24.03 10.98
C ASP A 298 1.74 23.11 11.75
N LYS A 299 2.41 23.63 12.79
CA LYS A 299 3.43 22.89 13.54
C LYS A 299 3.00 21.51 13.99
N ALA A 300 1.81 21.41 14.60
CA ALA A 300 1.28 20.14 15.12
C ALA A 300 1.07 19.09 13.99
N PHE A 301 0.70 19.52 12.79
CA PHE A 301 0.55 18.64 11.63
C PHE A 301 1.90 18.05 11.21
N TYR A 302 2.94 18.86 11.08
CA TYR A 302 4.25 18.37 10.64
C TYR A 302 4.96 17.56 11.73
N GLU A 303 4.81 17.90 13.01
CA GLU A 303 5.27 17.06 14.12
C GLU A 303 4.61 15.69 14.10
N ALA A 304 3.28 15.63 13.87
CA ALA A 304 2.55 14.38 13.75
C ALA A 304 3.03 13.52 12.55
N LYS A 305 3.46 14.15 11.43
CA LYS A 305 4.06 13.43 10.30
C LYS A 305 5.39 12.76 10.68
N LEU A 306 6.25 13.45 11.42
CA LEU A 306 7.52 12.86 11.89
C LEU A 306 7.29 11.69 12.84
N VAL A 307 6.34 11.83 13.78
CA VAL A 307 5.95 10.74 14.69
C VAL A 307 5.41 9.53 13.90
N THR A 308 4.54 9.76 12.92
CA THR A 308 3.96 8.68 12.11
C THR A 308 5.01 8.03 11.20
N ALA A 309 5.93 8.81 10.63
CA ALA A 309 7.06 8.29 9.86
C ALA A 309 7.94 7.36 10.71
N ARG A 310 8.32 7.79 11.92
CA ARG A 310 9.06 6.94 12.86
C ARG A 310 8.31 5.67 13.19
N TYR A 311 6.99 5.77 13.48
CA TYR A 311 6.14 4.61 13.75
C TYR A 311 6.18 3.61 12.57
N TYR A 312 6.02 4.09 11.34
CA TYR A 312 6.09 3.25 10.15
C TYR A 312 7.43 2.50 10.05
N MET A 313 8.54 3.25 10.18
CA MET A 313 9.88 2.68 10.09
C MET A 313 10.18 1.65 11.18
N GLU A 314 9.61 1.82 12.36
CA GLU A 314 9.84 0.92 13.51
C GLU A 314 8.91 -0.29 13.52
N ARG A 315 7.70 -0.19 12.97
CA ARG A 315 6.66 -1.21 13.13
C ARG A 315 6.33 -1.98 11.85
N PHE A 316 6.56 -1.39 10.67
CA PHE A 316 6.26 -2.05 9.39
C PHE A 316 7.52 -2.57 8.69
N LEU A 317 8.60 -1.80 8.65
CA LEU A 317 9.80 -2.22 7.93
C LEU A 317 10.39 -3.56 8.41
N PRO A 318 10.36 -3.93 9.72
CA PRO A 318 10.90 -5.21 10.17
C PRO A 318 10.25 -6.45 9.55
N ASP A 319 9.00 -6.34 9.06
CA ASP A 319 8.30 -7.45 8.41
C ASP A 319 8.98 -7.90 7.10
N ALA A 320 9.71 -6.99 6.44
CA ALA A 320 10.42 -7.29 5.19
C ALA A 320 11.42 -8.43 5.35
N GLY A 321 12.20 -8.45 6.43
CA GLY A 321 13.15 -9.52 6.71
C GLY A 321 12.48 -10.87 6.97
N ALA A 322 11.29 -10.88 7.58
CA ALA A 322 10.52 -12.10 7.78
C ALA A 322 9.95 -12.63 6.45
N LEU A 323 9.42 -11.72 5.61
CA LEU A 323 8.91 -12.05 4.29
C LEU A 323 10.02 -12.57 3.37
N ARG A 324 11.24 -11.97 3.42
CA ARG A 324 12.40 -12.46 2.68
C ARG A 324 12.72 -13.89 3.04
N ARG A 325 12.81 -14.24 4.32
CA ARG A 325 13.07 -15.62 4.74
C ARG A 325 12.01 -16.61 4.26
N LYS A 326 10.74 -16.21 4.23
CA LYS A 326 9.64 -17.02 3.66
C LYS A 326 9.80 -17.21 2.15
N LEU A 327 10.21 -16.17 1.44
CA LEU A 327 10.49 -16.23 0.00
C LEU A 327 11.65 -17.18 -0.29
N GLU A 328 12.75 -17.05 0.43
CA GLU A 328 13.97 -17.86 0.28
C GLU A 328 13.77 -19.33 0.68
N ALA A 329 12.67 -19.69 1.35
CA ALA A 329 12.31 -21.10 1.60
C ALA A 329 11.96 -21.84 0.30
N GLY A 330 11.59 -21.11 -0.76
CA GLY A 330 11.30 -21.72 -2.05
C GLY A 330 9.95 -22.44 -2.10
N SER A 331 9.84 -23.43 -2.98
CA SER A 331 8.59 -24.17 -3.27
C SER A 331 8.59 -25.60 -2.76
N GLU A 332 9.60 -26.00 -1.97
CA GLU A 332 9.75 -27.37 -1.44
C GLU A 332 9.06 -27.55 -0.09
#